data_97b56f1b6d828464ae6744f016cc206c
#
_entry.id   97b56f1b6d828464ae6744f016cc206c
#
_cell.length_a   1.000
_cell.length_b   1.000
_cell.length_c   1.000
_cell.angle_alpha   90.00
_cell.angle_beta   90.00
_cell.angle_gamma   90.00
#
_symmetry.space_group_name_H-M   'P 1'
#
loop_
_entity.id
_entity.type
_entity.pdbx_description
1 polymer ?
#
loop_
_entity_poly.entity_id
_entity_poly.type
_entity_poly.pdbx_seq_one_letter_code
_entity_poly.pdbx_strand_id
1 'polypeptide(L)'
;MWLLNSSIGKKLIMSISGLFLILFLVFHLCMNIAAVFSGEAYNVICGLLGSNWYALLGTLVLAAGVVVHFVYAIILTLQNRKARGNDRYAINARPKGVEWASQNMFVLGVIVILFMVLHFTQFWYNMMFAELAGIHGDIHPQDGAAFINFYFQGCLLYTSPS
;
A
#
# COMPACT_ATOMS: atom_id res chain seq x y z
N MET A 1 -24.01 -13.05 12.59
CA MET A 1 -23.53 -11.63 12.59
C MET A 1 -24.04 -10.94 11.32
N TRP A 2 -24.91 -9.95 11.46
CA TRP A 2 -25.55 -9.25 10.33
C TRP A 2 -24.54 -8.54 9.42
N LEU A 3 -23.54 -7.85 9.98
CA LEU A 3 -22.52 -7.10 9.24
C LEU A 3 -21.67 -7.97 8.27
N LEU A 4 -21.34 -9.18 8.65
CA LEU A 4 -20.47 -10.05 7.81
C LEU A 4 -21.25 -10.73 6.68
N ASN A 5 -22.56 -10.97 6.85
CA ASN A 5 -23.36 -11.76 5.92
C ASN A 5 -24.23 -10.90 5.00
N SER A 6 -24.53 -9.64 5.36
CA SER A 6 -25.34 -8.76 4.52
C SER A 6 -24.50 -8.08 3.41
N SER A 7 -25.10 -7.82 2.26
CA SER A 7 -24.47 -7.08 1.17
C SER A 7 -24.07 -5.66 1.59
N ILE A 8 -24.87 -5.02 2.43
CA ILE A 8 -24.61 -3.67 2.95
C ILE A 8 -23.44 -3.70 3.92
N GLY A 9 -23.41 -4.68 4.83
CA GLY A 9 -22.31 -4.81 5.80
C GLY A 9 -20.96 -5.04 5.12
N LYS A 10 -20.89 -5.88 4.09
CA LYS A 10 -19.66 -6.11 3.31
C LYS A 10 -19.17 -4.83 2.61
N LYS A 11 -20.07 -4.05 2.04
CA LYS A 11 -19.73 -2.76 1.42
C LYS A 11 -19.26 -1.74 2.46
N LEU A 12 -19.87 -1.74 3.64
CA LEU A 12 -19.45 -0.87 4.74
C LEU A 12 -18.04 -1.20 5.23
N ILE A 13 -17.72 -2.49 5.45
CA ILE A 13 -16.37 -2.93 5.83
C ILE A 13 -15.35 -2.52 4.76
N MET A 14 -15.68 -2.72 3.48
CA MET A 14 -14.83 -2.33 2.37
C MET A 14 -14.55 -0.82 2.35
N SER A 15 -15.59 0.00 2.60
CA SER A 15 -15.49 1.47 2.64
C SER A 15 -14.64 1.95 3.82
N ILE A 16 -14.87 1.42 5.01
CA ILE A 16 -14.14 1.80 6.23
C ILE A 16 -12.67 1.38 6.11
N SER A 17 -12.40 0.14 5.68
CA SER A 17 -11.02 -0.31 5.48
C SER A 17 -10.31 0.50 4.41
N GLY A 18 -10.97 0.85 3.31
CA GLY A 18 -10.42 1.72 2.28
C GLY A 18 -10.08 3.12 2.79
N LEU A 19 -10.98 3.73 3.56
CA LEU A 19 -10.74 5.04 4.19
C LEU A 19 -9.54 4.98 5.15
N PHE A 20 -9.45 3.93 5.96
CA PHE A 20 -8.31 3.72 6.86
C PHE A 20 -6.98 3.66 6.08
N LEU A 21 -6.93 2.92 4.97
CA LEU A 21 -5.74 2.84 4.12
C LEU A 21 -5.39 4.17 3.45
N ILE A 22 -6.39 4.95 3.02
CA ILE A 22 -6.15 6.30 2.45
C ILE A 22 -5.54 7.23 3.51
N LEU A 23 -6.07 7.23 4.73
CA LEU A 23 -5.52 8.04 5.82
C LEU A 23 -4.08 7.65 6.14
N PHE A 24 -3.78 6.34 6.14
CA PHE A 24 -2.41 5.87 6.28
C PHE A 24 -1.52 6.34 5.13
N LEU A 25 -1.96 6.26 3.87
CA LEU A 25 -1.17 6.71 2.73
C LEU A 25 -0.87 8.21 2.79
N VAL A 26 -1.82 9.03 3.21
CA VAL A 26 -1.59 10.47 3.41
C VAL A 26 -0.54 10.70 4.49
N PHE A 27 -0.66 10.03 5.65
CA PHE A 27 0.35 10.10 6.71
C PHE A 27 1.72 9.63 6.20
N HIS A 28 1.78 8.50 5.53
CA HIS A 28 3.00 7.93 4.96
C HIS A 28 3.67 8.89 3.95
N LEU A 29 2.88 9.51 3.08
CA LEU A 29 3.37 10.53 2.15
C LEU A 29 3.96 11.73 2.87
N CYS A 30 3.26 12.26 3.90
CA CYS A 30 3.74 13.39 4.68
C CYS A 30 5.09 13.09 5.36
N MET A 31 5.27 11.88 5.88
CA MET A 31 6.55 11.47 6.49
C MET A 31 7.66 11.34 5.44
N ASN A 32 7.36 10.79 4.27
CA ASN A 32 8.34 10.57 3.21
C ASN A 32 8.72 11.86 2.46
N ILE A 33 7.86 12.87 2.44
CA ILE A 33 8.19 14.19 1.85
C ILE A 33 9.41 14.83 2.52
N ALA A 34 9.66 14.54 3.79
CA ALA A 34 10.85 15.02 4.50
C ALA A 34 12.17 14.63 3.79
N ALA A 35 12.21 13.47 3.13
CA ALA A 35 13.38 13.02 2.36
C ALA A 35 13.77 13.96 1.21
N VAL A 36 12.79 14.69 0.65
CA VAL A 36 13.03 15.66 -0.43
C VAL A 36 13.74 16.89 0.07
N PHE A 37 13.52 17.29 1.32
CA PHE A 37 14.07 18.51 1.92
C PHE A 37 15.39 18.25 2.67
N SER A 38 15.48 17.12 3.41
CA SER A 38 16.67 16.79 4.19
C SER A 38 16.72 15.29 4.48
N GLY A 39 17.80 14.62 4.06
CA GLY A 39 18.06 13.23 4.41
C GLY A 39 18.23 13.02 5.91
N GLU A 40 18.83 13.97 6.62
CA GLU A 40 19.00 13.91 8.08
C GLU A 40 17.64 13.97 8.81
N ALA A 41 16.77 14.92 8.42
CA ALA A 41 15.41 15.00 8.96
C ALA A 41 14.61 13.72 8.68
N TYR A 42 14.78 13.15 7.49
CA TYR A 42 14.14 11.88 7.14
C TYR A 42 14.64 10.71 8.00
N ASN A 43 15.95 10.64 8.26
CA ASN A 43 16.54 9.61 9.12
C ASN A 43 16.04 9.70 10.58
N VAL A 44 15.82 10.92 11.09
CA VAL A 44 15.16 11.10 12.40
C VAL A 44 13.75 10.51 12.40
N ILE A 45 12.97 10.73 11.33
CA ILE A 45 11.64 10.14 11.18
C ILE A 45 11.72 8.61 11.10
N CYS A 46 12.67 8.07 10.33
CA CYS A 46 12.92 6.62 10.26
C CYS A 46 13.25 6.03 11.62
N GLY A 47 14.08 6.68 12.41
CA GLY A 47 14.40 6.25 13.78
C GLY A 47 13.19 6.29 14.73
N LEU A 48 12.33 7.32 14.60
CA LEU A 48 11.13 7.44 15.41
C LEU A 48 10.06 6.40 15.03
N LEU A 49 9.91 6.10 13.75
CA LEU A 49 8.89 5.18 13.22
C LEU A 49 9.44 3.78 12.89
N GLY A 50 10.70 3.49 13.26
CA GLY A 50 11.36 2.23 13.02
C GLY A 50 10.87 1.09 13.91
N SER A 51 11.78 0.38 14.59
CA SER A 51 11.50 -0.82 15.38
C SER A 51 10.89 -0.58 16.77
N ASN A 52 10.39 0.61 17.05
CA ASN A 52 9.73 0.94 18.31
C ASN A 52 8.43 0.15 18.51
N TRP A 53 8.05 -0.14 19.74
CA TRP A 53 6.86 -0.93 20.07
C TRP A 53 5.56 -0.37 19.46
N TYR A 54 5.40 0.96 19.43
CA TYR A 54 4.23 1.61 18.84
C TYR A 54 4.21 1.54 17.31
N ALA A 55 5.39 1.61 16.67
CA ALA A 55 5.51 1.43 15.22
C ALA A 55 5.21 -0.02 14.83
N LEU A 56 5.67 -0.99 15.62
CA LEU A 56 5.34 -2.40 15.42
C LEU A 56 3.84 -2.64 15.55
N LEU A 57 3.20 -2.11 16.60
CA LEU A 57 1.74 -2.19 16.78
C LEU A 57 1.01 -1.55 15.61
N GLY A 58 1.43 -0.36 15.18
CA GLY A 58 0.88 0.33 14.02
C GLY A 58 0.99 -0.50 12.74
N THR A 59 2.13 -1.14 12.52
CA THR A 59 2.37 -2.03 11.38
C THR A 59 1.45 -3.26 11.41
N LEU A 60 1.22 -3.87 12.57
CA LEU A 60 0.29 -5.00 12.72
C LEU A 60 -1.16 -4.58 12.43
N VAL A 61 -1.60 -3.42 12.92
CA VAL A 61 -2.93 -2.87 12.66
C VAL A 61 -3.09 -2.56 11.17
N LEU A 62 -2.06 -1.97 10.55
CA LEU A 62 -2.04 -1.69 9.11
C LEU A 62 -2.11 -2.98 8.29
N ALA A 63 -1.31 -3.99 8.63
CA ALA A 63 -1.32 -5.29 7.95
C ALA A 63 -2.71 -5.95 8.04
N ALA A 64 -3.34 -5.92 9.22
CA ALA A 64 -4.71 -6.39 9.38
C ALA A 64 -5.70 -5.61 8.49
N GLY A 65 -5.59 -4.29 8.43
CA GLY A 65 -6.40 -3.43 7.56
C GLY A 65 -6.25 -3.78 6.07
N VAL A 66 -5.02 -3.98 5.60
CA VAL A 66 -4.71 -4.40 4.22
C VAL A 66 -5.33 -5.76 3.93
N VAL A 67 -5.16 -6.74 4.81
CA VAL A 67 -5.71 -8.10 4.63
C VAL A 67 -7.24 -8.04 4.57
N VAL A 68 -7.90 -7.35 5.49
CA VAL A 68 -9.35 -7.19 5.49
C VAL A 68 -9.82 -6.54 4.20
N HIS A 69 -9.21 -5.42 3.80
CA HIS A 69 -9.58 -4.72 2.58
C HIS A 69 -9.43 -5.62 1.34
N PHE A 70 -8.31 -6.31 1.22
CA PHE A 70 -8.03 -7.21 0.09
C PHE A 70 -8.99 -8.40 0.01
N VAL A 71 -9.24 -9.08 1.13
CA VAL A 71 -10.17 -10.22 1.19
C VAL A 71 -11.59 -9.78 0.79
N TYR A 72 -12.08 -8.66 1.34
CA TYR A 72 -13.40 -8.15 0.96
C TYR A 72 -13.46 -7.65 -0.48
N ALA A 73 -12.37 -7.09 -1.03
CA ALA A 73 -12.29 -6.73 -2.44
C ALA A 73 -12.47 -7.95 -3.35
N ILE A 74 -11.80 -9.06 -3.03
CA ILE A 74 -11.95 -10.32 -3.77
C ILE A 74 -13.39 -10.86 -3.65
N ILE A 75 -13.92 -10.95 -2.42
CA ILE A 75 -15.27 -11.46 -2.16
C ILE A 75 -16.31 -10.67 -2.96
N LEU A 76 -16.27 -9.35 -2.88
CA LEU A 76 -17.22 -8.49 -3.61
C LEU A 76 -17.06 -8.58 -5.12
N THR A 77 -15.82 -8.68 -5.62
CA THR A 77 -15.56 -8.85 -7.06
C THR A 77 -16.12 -10.17 -7.57
N LEU A 78 -15.90 -11.28 -6.85
CA LEU A 78 -16.43 -12.59 -7.22
C LEU A 78 -17.95 -12.63 -7.15
N GLN A 79 -18.55 -12.05 -6.11
CA GLN A 79 -20.01 -11.96 -5.99
C GLN A 79 -20.62 -11.14 -7.12
N ASN A 80 -20.03 -10.00 -7.48
CA ASN A 80 -20.48 -9.16 -8.58
C ASN A 80 -20.34 -9.86 -9.95
N ARG A 81 -19.27 -10.63 -10.15
CA ARG A 81 -19.09 -11.43 -11.37
C ARG A 81 -20.13 -12.54 -11.47
N LYS A 82 -20.37 -13.25 -10.36
CA LYS A 82 -21.39 -14.31 -10.30
C LYS A 82 -22.80 -13.77 -10.53
N ALA A 83 -23.13 -12.62 -9.95
CA ALA A 83 -24.44 -11.97 -10.12
C ALA A 83 -24.70 -11.50 -11.56
N ARG A 84 -23.65 -11.14 -12.31
CA ARG A 84 -23.76 -10.75 -13.74
C ARG A 84 -23.98 -11.94 -14.66
N GLY A 85 -23.61 -13.15 -14.29
CA GLY A 85 -23.71 -14.34 -15.12
C GLY A 85 -22.85 -14.28 -16.40
N ASN A 86 -23.21 -15.12 -17.39
CA ASN A 86 -22.54 -15.17 -18.70
C ASN A 86 -23.12 -14.17 -19.71
N ASP A 87 -24.22 -13.52 -19.37
CA ASP A 87 -24.86 -12.55 -20.26
C ASP A 87 -24.00 -11.28 -20.37
N ARG A 88 -23.34 -11.15 -21.49
CA ARG A 88 -22.70 -9.89 -21.87
C ARG A 88 -23.77 -8.91 -22.29
N TYR A 89 -23.77 -7.72 -21.73
CA TYR A 89 -24.66 -6.66 -22.19
C TYR A 89 -24.53 -6.48 -23.72
N ALA A 90 -25.63 -6.57 -24.43
CA ALA A 90 -25.69 -6.30 -25.88
C ALA A 90 -25.24 -4.86 -26.20
N ILE A 91 -25.32 -3.97 -25.22
CA ILE A 91 -24.88 -2.58 -25.34
C ILE A 91 -23.88 -2.32 -24.16
N ASN A 92 -22.61 -2.18 -24.49
CA ASN A 92 -21.57 -1.70 -23.57
C ASN A 92 -21.68 -0.18 -23.37
N ALA A 93 -22.83 0.31 -22.93
CA ALA A 93 -22.98 1.70 -22.55
C ALA A 93 -22.21 1.94 -21.22
N ARG A 94 -21.10 2.65 -21.29
CA ARG A 94 -20.44 3.14 -20.08
C ARG A 94 -21.40 4.08 -19.35
N PRO A 95 -21.72 3.84 -18.07
CA PRO A 95 -22.60 4.75 -17.35
C PRO A 95 -22.01 6.16 -17.36
N LYS A 96 -22.79 7.13 -17.84
CA LYS A 96 -22.40 8.54 -17.77
C LYS A 96 -22.30 8.91 -16.28
N GLY A 97 -21.17 9.49 -15.87
CA GLY A 97 -20.95 9.92 -14.48
C GLY A 97 -20.18 8.93 -13.57
N VAL A 98 -19.72 7.78 -14.10
CA VAL A 98 -18.80 6.91 -13.33
C VAL A 98 -17.36 7.25 -13.69
N GLU A 99 -16.58 7.60 -12.67
CA GLU A 99 -15.16 7.94 -12.81
C GLU A 99 -14.36 6.77 -13.41
N TRP A 100 -13.35 7.10 -14.23
CA TRP A 100 -12.49 6.11 -14.89
C TRP A 100 -11.80 5.17 -13.87
N ALA A 101 -11.33 5.72 -12.74
CA ALA A 101 -10.69 4.95 -11.68
C ALA A 101 -11.63 3.89 -11.08
N SER A 102 -12.91 4.23 -10.89
CA SER A 102 -13.93 3.30 -10.39
C SER A 102 -14.21 2.16 -11.39
N GLN A 103 -14.15 2.43 -12.69
CA GLN A 103 -14.32 1.43 -13.73
C GLN A 103 -13.13 0.46 -13.82
N ASN A 104 -11.93 0.94 -13.49
CA ASN A 104 -10.66 0.19 -13.60
C ASN A 104 -10.08 -0.20 -12.24
N MET A 105 -10.87 -0.16 -11.17
CA MET A 105 -10.37 -0.37 -9.79
C MET A 105 -9.67 -1.72 -9.60
N PHE A 106 -10.07 -2.77 -10.32
CA PHE A 106 -9.41 -4.08 -10.23
C PHE A 106 -7.97 -4.03 -10.77
N VAL A 107 -7.79 -3.43 -11.97
CA VAL A 107 -6.46 -3.29 -12.59
C VAL A 107 -5.57 -2.38 -11.74
N LEU A 108 -6.10 -1.26 -11.27
CA LEU A 108 -5.38 -0.36 -10.36
C LEU A 108 -5.00 -1.06 -9.05
N GLY A 109 -5.89 -1.89 -8.50
CA GLY A 109 -5.61 -2.69 -7.30
C GLY A 109 -4.47 -3.69 -7.52
N VAL A 110 -4.40 -4.34 -8.67
CA VAL A 110 -3.28 -5.25 -9.02
C VAL A 110 -1.97 -4.47 -9.11
N ILE A 111 -1.97 -3.31 -9.75
CA ILE A 111 -0.78 -2.45 -9.85
C ILE A 111 -0.29 -2.04 -8.46
N VAL A 112 -1.20 -1.63 -7.57
CA VAL A 112 -0.86 -1.27 -6.17
C VAL A 112 -0.26 -2.45 -5.42
N ILE A 113 -0.80 -3.67 -5.59
CA ILE A 113 -0.25 -4.88 -4.94
C ILE A 113 1.16 -5.17 -5.42
N LEU A 114 1.41 -5.10 -6.74
CA LEU A 114 2.75 -5.31 -7.30
C LEU A 114 3.75 -4.28 -6.76
N PHE A 115 3.36 -3.02 -6.72
CA PHE A 115 4.18 -1.97 -6.12
C PHE A 115 4.42 -2.23 -4.61
N MET A 116 3.40 -2.67 -3.89
CA MET A 116 3.50 -2.98 -2.46
C MET A 116 4.49 -4.13 -2.20
N VAL A 117 4.52 -5.17 -3.05
CA VAL A 117 5.51 -6.25 -2.94
C VAL A 117 6.93 -5.71 -3.09
N LEU A 118 7.19 -4.86 -4.09
CA LEU A 118 8.48 -4.20 -4.25
C LEU A 118 8.82 -3.32 -3.05
N HIS A 119 7.87 -2.52 -2.60
CA HIS A 119 8.06 -1.64 -1.45
C HIS A 119 8.39 -2.43 -0.16
N PHE A 120 7.70 -3.53 0.10
CA PHE A 120 7.98 -4.40 1.24
C PHE A 120 9.37 -5.03 1.17
N THR A 121 9.78 -5.53 0.02
CA THR A 121 11.10 -6.18 -0.13
C THR A 121 12.24 -5.18 -0.08
N GLN A 122 12.06 -3.98 -0.62
CA GLN A 122 13.11 -2.97 -0.69
C GLN A 122 13.25 -2.16 0.61
N PHE A 123 12.14 -1.79 1.25
CA PHE A 123 12.15 -0.90 2.41
C PHE A 123 11.78 -1.61 3.71
N TRP A 124 10.57 -2.17 3.82
CA TRP A 124 10.13 -2.75 5.08
C TRP A 124 11.03 -3.89 5.56
N TYR A 125 11.41 -4.80 4.66
CA TYR A 125 12.28 -5.92 4.98
C TYR A 125 13.68 -5.46 5.41
N ASN A 126 14.28 -4.52 4.70
CA ASN A 126 15.64 -4.05 4.98
C ASN A 126 15.72 -3.03 6.13
N MET A 127 14.62 -2.38 6.48
CA MET A 127 14.56 -1.40 7.56
C MET A 127 13.95 -2.01 8.83
N MET A 128 12.63 -2.17 8.89
CA MET A 128 11.96 -2.61 10.11
C MET A 128 12.25 -4.07 10.45
N PHE A 129 12.11 -5.00 9.49
CA PHE A 129 12.34 -6.42 9.77
C PHE A 129 13.82 -6.71 10.10
N ALA A 130 14.75 -6.15 9.33
CA ALA A 130 16.18 -6.33 9.57
C ALA A 130 16.60 -5.82 10.97
N GLU A 131 16.09 -4.67 11.39
CA GLU A 131 16.36 -4.12 12.73
C GLU A 131 15.79 -5.03 13.83
N LEU A 132 14.55 -5.48 13.71
CA LEU A 132 13.92 -6.41 14.67
C LEU A 132 14.62 -7.76 14.74
N ALA A 133 15.14 -8.25 13.62
CA ALA A 133 15.85 -9.53 13.54
C ALA A 133 17.35 -9.43 13.87
N GLY A 134 17.87 -8.21 14.08
CA GLY A 134 19.30 -7.98 14.31
C GLY A 134 20.17 -8.29 13.09
N ILE A 135 19.60 -8.18 11.89
CA ILE A 135 20.32 -8.40 10.63
C ILE A 135 20.97 -7.09 10.22
N HIS A 136 22.30 -7.09 10.14
CA HIS A 136 23.07 -5.93 9.70
C HIS A 136 23.55 -6.16 8.26
N GLY A 137 23.10 -5.32 7.33
CA GLY A 137 23.59 -5.23 5.96
C GLY A 137 24.59 -4.08 5.80
N ASP A 138 24.90 -3.74 4.55
CA ASP A 138 25.82 -2.63 4.23
C ASP A 138 25.25 -1.26 4.58
N ILE A 139 23.90 -1.13 4.62
CA ILE A 139 23.18 0.09 4.98
C ILE A 139 22.52 -0.13 6.34
N HIS A 140 22.71 0.82 7.26
CA HIS A 140 22.05 0.76 8.58
C HIS A 140 20.53 0.82 8.43
N PRO A 141 19.74 -0.06 9.10
CA PRO A 141 18.28 -0.14 8.93
C PRO A 141 17.52 1.19 9.18
N GLN A 142 18.05 2.09 9.99
CA GLN A 142 17.45 3.41 10.25
C GLN A 142 17.89 4.50 9.27
N ASP A 143 18.83 4.21 8.36
CA ASP A 143 19.28 5.16 7.34
C ASP A 143 18.39 5.12 6.11
N GLY A 144 17.18 5.65 6.24
CA GLY A 144 16.21 5.71 5.15
C GLY A 144 16.67 6.51 3.95
N ALA A 145 17.49 7.57 4.17
CA ALA A 145 18.04 8.36 3.08
C ALA A 145 19.03 7.56 2.24
N ALA A 146 19.87 6.72 2.86
CA ALA A 146 20.77 5.82 2.13
C ALA A 146 20.01 4.78 1.31
N PHE A 147 18.90 4.21 1.84
CA PHE A 147 18.06 3.28 1.07
C PHE A 147 17.41 3.96 -0.12
N ILE A 148 16.88 5.19 0.02
CA ILE A 148 16.34 5.94 -1.11
C ILE A 148 17.41 6.14 -2.17
N ASN A 149 18.60 6.59 -1.79
CA ASN A 149 19.70 6.78 -2.71
C ASN A 149 20.10 5.48 -3.41
N PHE A 150 20.22 4.38 -2.68
CA PHE A 150 20.59 3.08 -3.23
C PHE A 150 19.60 2.60 -4.30
N TYR A 151 18.29 2.67 -4.03
CA TYR A 151 17.27 2.16 -4.96
C TYR A 151 16.94 3.13 -6.10
N PHE A 152 17.05 4.44 -5.91
CA PHE A 152 16.65 5.43 -6.92
C PHE A 152 17.81 6.04 -7.70
N GLN A 153 19.01 6.19 -7.14
CA GLN A 153 20.17 6.69 -7.89
C GLN A 153 20.68 5.67 -8.92
N GLY A 154 20.59 4.37 -8.64
CA GLY A 154 20.93 3.34 -9.61
C GLY A 154 20.09 3.40 -10.88
N CYS A 155 18.86 3.90 -10.80
CA CYS A 155 17.98 4.10 -11.96
C CYS A 155 18.35 5.34 -12.78
N LEU A 156 18.90 6.39 -12.16
CA LEU A 156 19.31 7.64 -12.83
C LEU A 156 20.69 7.52 -13.49
N LEU A 157 21.59 6.70 -12.95
CA LEU A 157 22.91 6.47 -13.55
C LEU A 157 22.85 5.73 -14.90
N TYR A 158 21.84 4.90 -15.13
CA TYR A 158 21.64 4.23 -16.43
C TYR A 158 21.02 5.13 -17.50
N THR A 159 20.51 6.30 -17.14
CA THR A 159 19.90 7.26 -18.07
C THR A 159 20.79 8.47 -18.37
N SER A 160 21.95 8.58 -17.72
CA SER A 160 22.93 9.62 -18.03
C SER A 160 23.83 9.13 -19.20
N PRO A 161 23.77 9.75 -20.39
CA PRO A 161 24.72 9.46 -21.44
C PRO A 161 26.11 9.91 -20.98
N SER A 162 27.04 8.98 -20.93
CA SER A 162 28.49 9.22 -20.77
C SER A 162 29.04 10.08 -21.90
#